data_10696a8aa7a067ac6b606de940da155f
#
_entry.id   10696a8aa7a067ac6b606de940da155f
#
_cell.length_a   1.000
_cell.length_b   1.000
_cell.length_c   1.000
_cell.angle_alpha   90.00
_cell.angle_beta   90.00
_cell.angle_gamma   90.00
#
_symmetry.space_group_name_H-M   'P 1'
#
loop_
_entity.id
_entity.type
_entity.pdbx_description
1 polymer ?
#
loop_
_entity_poly.entity_id
_entity_poly.type
_entity_poly.pdbx_seq_one_letter_code
_entity_poly.pdbx_strand_id
1 'polypeptide(L)'
;MATAHWLVKSEPFKYSWQKFVADKKAVWDGVRNFEARNNLRAMKKGDLVLFYHSSEGKEVVGIASVAKEAYPDPTATEGDWSVVELTPKKALSQPVTLAQVKADKQLAAFALVRKARISVIPATPVEFARVLELARTKL
;
A
#
# COMPACT_ATOMS: atom_id res chain seq x y z
N MET A 1 15.59 -5.92 13.61
CA MET A 1 14.26 -6.48 13.31
C MET A 1 13.96 -6.35 11.83
N ALA A 2 13.31 -7.35 11.28
CA ALA A 2 12.98 -7.33 9.86
C ALA A 2 11.89 -6.29 9.57
N THR A 3 12.08 -5.51 8.50
CA THR A 3 11.06 -4.61 7.99
C THR A 3 9.91 -5.43 7.41
N ALA A 4 8.69 -5.11 7.79
CA ALA A 4 7.51 -5.71 7.17
C ALA A 4 7.14 -4.94 5.90
N HIS A 5 6.33 -5.57 5.09
CA HIS A 5 5.93 -5.04 3.79
C HIS A 5 4.42 -5.08 3.64
N TRP A 6 3.87 -4.05 3.02
CA TRP A 6 2.43 -3.84 2.90
C TRP A 6 2.09 -3.30 1.52
N LEU A 7 0.81 -3.26 1.20
CA LEU A 7 0.29 -2.57 0.02
C LEU A 7 -0.97 -1.82 0.43
N VAL A 8 -1.08 -0.58 0.00
CA VAL A 8 -2.31 0.22 0.17
C VAL A 8 -2.86 0.57 -1.20
N LYS A 9 -4.19 0.63 -1.30
CA LYS A 9 -4.90 0.94 -2.54
C LYS A 9 -5.49 2.33 -2.44
N SER A 10 -5.31 3.12 -3.50
CA SER A 10 -5.88 4.46 -3.61
C SER A 10 -6.48 4.63 -4.99
N GLU A 11 -7.66 5.25 -5.06
CA GLU A 11 -8.27 5.61 -6.34
C GLU A 11 -7.56 6.86 -6.87
N PRO A 12 -6.96 6.83 -8.09
CA PRO A 12 -6.11 7.94 -8.54
C PRO A 12 -6.86 9.25 -8.72
N PHE A 13 -8.16 9.21 -8.97
CA PHE A 13 -8.95 10.44 -9.06
C PHE A 13 -9.25 11.07 -7.69
N LYS A 14 -9.12 10.29 -6.61
CA LYS A 14 -9.27 10.81 -5.24
C LYS A 14 -7.92 11.18 -4.65
N TYR A 15 -6.95 10.30 -4.78
CA TYR A 15 -5.61 10.54 -4.25
C TYR A 15 -4.59 9.75 -5.06
N SER A 16 -3.88 10.43 -5.96
CA SER A 16 -2.90 9.82 -6.84
C SER A 16 -1.51 9.78 -6.20
N TRP A 17 -0.63 8.97 -6.79
CA TRP A 17 0.79 8.95 -6.42
C TRP A 17 1.42 10.34 -6.57
N GLN A 18 1.10 11.06 -7.64
CA GLN A 18 1.61 12.41 -7.89
C GLN A 18 1.20 13.37 -6.78
N LYS A 19 -0.06 13.30 -6.35
CA LYS A 19 -0.56 14.12 -5.24
C LYS A 19 0.17 13.78 -3.95
N PHE A 20 0.37 12.50 -3.69
CA PHE A 20 1.08 12.02 -2.51
C PHE A 20 2.52 12.56 -2.48
N VAL A 21 3.23 12.49 -3.62
CA VAL A 21 4.59 13.02 -3.73
C VAL A 21 4.61 14.52 -3.49
N ALA A 22 3.65 15.25 -4.03
CA ALA A 22 3.54 16.69 -3.83
C ALA A 22 3.26 17.06 -2.38
N ASP A 23 2.42 16.26 -1.70
CA ASP A 23 2.07 16.48 -0.28
C ASP A 23 3.20 16.07 0.67
N LYS A 24 4.13 15.23 0.24
CA LYS A 24 5.28 14.73 1.00
C LYS A 24 4.93 13.83 2.19
N LYS A 25 3.69 13.81 2.62
CA LYS A 25 3.18 12.96 3.69
C LYS A 25 1.67 12.86 3.56
N ALA A 26 1.13 11.69 3.89
CA ALA A 26 -0.31 11.50 3.92
C ALA A 26 -0.73 10.82 5.22
N VAL A 27 -1.83 11.29 5.78
CA VAL A 27 -2.55 10.59 6.84
C VAL A 27 -3.50 9.63 6.13
N TRP A 28 -3.28 8.33 6.31
CA TRP A 28 -4.05 7.31 5.59
C TRP A 28 -5.36 7.03 6.33
N ASP A 29 -6.33 7.91 6.10
CA ASP A 29 -7.61 7.92 6.79
C ASP A 29 -8.73 7.26 5.96
N GLY A 30 -9.92 7.20 6.53
CA GLY A 30 -11.10 6.75 5.82
C GLY A 30 -11.20 5.24 5.62
N VAL A 31 -10.31 4.46 6.22
CA VAL A 31 -10.36 3.00 6.14
C VAL A 31 -11.50 2.49 7.01
N ARG A 32 -12.47 1.79 6.42
CA ARG A 32 -13.70 1.35 7.09
C ARG A 32 -13.96 -0.15 6.90
N ASN A 33 -12.90 -0.92 6.79
CA ASN A 33 -12.94 -2.39 6.75
C ASN A 33 -12.11 -2.91 7.92
N PHE A 34 -12.63 -3.87 8.67
CA PHE A 34 -11.97 -4.35 9.88
C PHE A 34 -10.62 -5.02 9.61
N GLU A 35 -10.51 -5.80 8.54
CA GLU A 35 -9.26 -6.45 8.19
C GLU A 35 -8.22 -5.40 7.77
N ALA A 36 -8.59 -4.44 6.95
CA ALA A 36 -7.71 -3.34 6.53
C ALA A 36 -7.25 -2.52 7.75
N ARG A 37 -8.18 -2.20 8.67
CA ARG A 37 -7.84 -1.50 9.91
C ARG A 37 -6.81 -2.28 10.73
N ASN A 38 -7.02 -3.58 10.86
CA ASN A 38 -6.10 -4.42 11.64
C ASN A 38 -4.71 -4.45 11.00
N ASN A 39 -4.65 -4.42 9.67
CA ASN A 39 -3.38 -4.33 8.94
C ASN A 39 -2.69 -2.99 9.21
N LEU A 40 -3.44 -1.87 9.20
CA LEU A 40 -2.86 -0.58 9.58
C LEU A 40 -2.25 -0.62 10.98
N ARG A 41 -2.97 -1.24 11.93
CA ARG A 41 -2.51 -1.35 13.32
C ARG A 41 -1.26 -2.20 13.47
N ALA A 42 -1.02 -3.12 12.55
CA ALA A 42 0.15 -3.98 12.57
C ALA A 42 1.39 -3.33 11.95
N MET A 43 1.23 -2.24 11.21
CA MET A 43 2.35 -1.54 10.60
C MET A 43 3.25 -0.90 11.65
N LYS A 44 4.56 -0.95 11.39
CA LYS A 44 5.58 -0.35 12.24
C LYS A 44 6.31 0.74 11.49
N LYS A 45 6.76 1.76 12.21
CA LYS A 45 7.56 2.84 11.62
C LYS A 45 8.74 2.25 10.85
N GLY A 46 8.93 2.69 9.63
CA GLY A 46 9.98 2.19 8.75
C GLY A 46 9.57 1.04 7.83
N ASP A 47 8.39 0.45 8.06
CA ASP A 47 7.86 -0.57 7.14
C ASP A 47 7.67 0.03 5.75
N LEU A 48 7.81 -0.82 4.73
CA LEU A 48 7.68 -0.41 3.33
C LEU A 48 6.29 -0.76 2.81
N VAL A 49 5.73 0.15 2.01
CA VAL A 49 4.35 0.07 1.55
C VAL A 49 4.31 0.29 0.05
N LEU A 50 3.77 -0.68 -0.69
CA LEU A 50 3.51 -0.50 -2.11
C LEU A 50 2.26 0.37 -2.28
N PHE A 51 2.33 1.37 -3.15
CA PHE A 51 1.22 2.27 -3.44
C PHE A 51 0.57 1.81 -4.75
N TYR A 52 -0.69 1.41 -4.66
CA TYR A 52 -1.43 0.81 -5.77
C TYR A 52 -2.59 1.73 -6.19
N HIS A 53 -2.66 2.05 -7.49
CA HIS A 53 -3.81 2.75 -8.06
C HIS A 53 -4.91 1.74 -8.36
N SER A 54 -6.02 1.84 -7.63
CA SER A 54 -7.21 1.02 -7.85
C SER A 54 -8.16 1.74 -8.80
N SER A 55 -9.17 1.04 -9.29
CA SER A 55 -10.22 1.53 -10.21
C SER A 55 -9.70 1.87 -11.60
N GLU A 56 -8.81 2.86 -11.73
CA GLU A 56 -8.18 3.23 -12.99
C GLU A 56 -6.71 2.85 -12.95
N GLY A 57 -6.20 2.32 -14.05
CA GLY A 57 -4.82 1.88 -14.18
C GLY A 57 -4.58 0.52 -13.56
N LYS A 58 -5.08 0.26 -12.36
CA LYS A 58 -4.91 -0.99 -11.61
C LYS A 58 -3.47 -1.45 -11.63
N GLU A 59 -2.60 -0.65 -11.03
CA GLU A 59 -1.16 -0.91 -11.04
C GLU A 59 -0.47 -0.36 -9.81
N VAL A 60 0.62 -1.03 -9.42
CA VAL A 60 1.51 -0.54 -8.38
C VAL A 60 2.41 0.53 -9.01
N VAL A 61 2.47 1.70 -8.41
CA VAL A 61 3.17 2.85 -9.02
C VAL A 61 4.32 3.39 -8.17
N GLY A 62 4.37 3.08 -6.89
CA GLY A 62 5.42 3.61 -6.04
C GLY A 62 5.59 2.87 -4.73
N ILE A 63 6.58 3.29 -3.98
CA ILE A 63 6.93 2.75 -2.66
C ILE A 63 6.85 3.87 -1.64
N ALA A 64 6.12 3.63 -0.55
CA ALA A 64 6.03 4.52 0.59
C ALA A 64 6.68 3.88 1.81
N SER A 65 6.85 4.67 2.86
CA SER A 65 7.34 4.19 4.14
C SER A 65 6.39 4.65 5.23
N VAL A 66 6.22 3.82 6.27
CA VAL A 66 5.43 4.19 7.44
C VAL A 66 6.21 5.20 8.25
N ALA A 67 5.69 6.42 8.35
CA ALA A 67 6.31 7.50 9.12
C ALA A 67 5.80 7.55 10.56
N LYS A 68 4.54 7.13 10.78
CA LYS A 68 3.94 7.11 12.11
C LYS A 68 2.99 5.92 12.23
N GLU A 69 3.12 5.19 13.32
CA GLU A 69 2.29 4.01 13.60
C GLU A 69 0.84 4.41 13.92
N ALA A 70 -0.05 3.42 13.94
CA ALA A 70 -1.49 3.65 14.02
C ALA A 70 -1.93 4.47 15.23
N TYR A 71 -2.87 5.37 14.98
CA TYR A 71 -3.58 6.13 16.00
C TYR A 71 -5.04 6.32 15.54
N PRO A 72 -5.94 6.76 16.45
CA PRO A 72 -7.36 6.89 16.09
C PRO A 72 -7.58 7.83 14.89
N ASP A 73 -8.47 7.41 14.00
CA ASP A 73 -8.81 8.18 12.80
C ASP A 73 -9.59 9.44 13.19
N PRO A 74 -9.05 10.64 12.97
CA PRO A 74 -9.72 11.88 13.34
C PRO A 74 -10.94 12.19 12.45
N THR A 75 -11.09 11.51 11.32
CA THR A 75 -12.25 11.71 10.43
C THR A 75 -13.42 10.81 10.80
N ALA A 76 -13.23 9.84 11.69
CA ALA A 76 -14.29 8.93 12.11
C ALA A 76 -15.25 9.62 13.06
N THR A 77 -16.55 9.56 12.76
CA THR A 77 -17.59 10.10 13.62
C THR A 77 -18.08 9.06 14.61
N GLU A 78 -17.93 7.79 14.28
CA GLU A 78 -18.28 6.68 15.18
C GLU A 78 -17.44 5.46 14.81
N GLY A 79 -17.31 4.53 15.74
CA GLY A 79 -16.55 3.31 15.52
C GLY A 79 -15.08 3.47 15.88
N ASP A 80 -14.39 2.35 15.87
CA ASP A 80 -12.98 2.25 16.26
C ASP A 80 -12.10 2.08 15.03
N TRP A 81 -11.71 3.20 14.44
CA TRP A 81 -10.93 3.24 13.20
C TRP A 81 -9.57 3.88 13.42
N SER A 82 -8.62 3.51 12.59
CA SER A 82 -7.22 3.93 12.75
C SER A 82 -6.67 4.50 11.47
N VAL A 83 -5.63 5.32 11.62
CA VAL A 83 -4.81 5.83 10.53
C VAL A 83 -3.35 5.49 10.80
N VAL A 84 -2.55 5.51 9.74
CA VAL A 84 -1.08 5.60 9.83
C VAL A 84 -0.66 6.80 9.00
N GLU A 85 0.57 7.27 9.19
CA GLU A 85 1.11 8.30 8.32
C GLU A 85 2.17 7.68 7.42
N LEU A 86 2.07 7.99 6.13
CA LEU A 86 2.97 7.47 5.11
C LEU A 86 3.72 8.61 4.44
N THR A 87 4.96 8.33 4.05
CA THR A 87 5.76 9.27 3.24
C THR A 87 6.15 8.56 1.94
N PRO A 88 6.17 9.29 0.81
CA PRO A 88 6.62 8.68 -0.45
C PRO A 88 8.12 8.45 -0.38
N LYS A 89 8.56 7.27 -0.82
CA LYS A 89 9.97 6.89 -0.81
C LYS A 89 10.57 6.88 -2.20
N LYS A 90 9.92 6.21 -3.15
CA LYS A 90 10.44 6.05 -4.50
C LYS A 90 9.33 5.66 -5.47
N ALA A 91 9.28 6.33 -6.62
CA ALA A 91 8.41 5.88 -7.71
C ALA A 91 9.00 4.63 -8.35
N LEU A 92 8.15 3.72 -8.83
CA LEU A 92 8.62 2.57 -9.59
C LEU A 92 9.10 3.03 -10.97
N SER A 93 10.19 2.42 -11.46
CA SER A 93 10.71 2.71 -12.80
C SER A 93 9.69 2.39 -13.88
N GLN A 94 8.97 1.29 -13.70
CA GLN A 94 7.76 1.01 -14.49
C GLN A 94 6.68 0.48 -13.56
N PRO A 95 5.43 0.93 -13.76
CA PRO A 95 4.32 0.41 -12.98
C PRO A 95 4.16 -1.09 -13.19
N VAL A 96 3.66 -1.77 -12.15
CA VAL A 96 3.35 -3.20 -12.24
C VAL A 96 1.84 -3.35 -12.22
N THR A 97 1.28 -3.81 -13.35
CA THR A 97 -0.17 -3.93 -13.49
C THR A 97 -0.71 -5.13 -12.72
N LEU A 98 -2.01 -5.06 -12.37
CA LEU A 98 -2.69 -6.19 -11.75
C LEU A 98 -2.63 -7.43 -12.66
N ALA A 99 -2.73 -7.24 -13.98
CA ALA A 99 -2.61 -8.35 -14.93
C ALA A 99 -1.24 -9.04 -14.83
N GLN A 100 -0.16 -8.27 -14.71
CA GLN A 100 1.18 -8.82 -14.51
C GLN A 100 1.27 -9.61 -13.20
N VAL A 101 0.69 -9.07 -12.13
CA VAL A 101 0.69 -9.74 -10.83
C VAL A 101 -0.07 -11.07 -10.91
N LYS A 102 -1.25 -11.07 -11.52
CA LYS A 102 -2.06 -12.29 -11.68
C LYS A 102 -1.38 -13.34 -12.55
N ALA A 103 -0.60 -12.94 -13.52
CA ALA A 103 0.11 -13.84 -14.42
C ALA A 103 1.39 -14.41 -13.82
N ASP A 104 1.88 -13.84 -12.72
CA ASP A 104 3.15 -14.23 -12.12
C ASP A 104 2.95 -15.33 -11.08
N LYS A 105 3.59 -16.47 -11.30
CA LYS A 105 3.47 -17.63 -10.42
C LYS A 105 3.97 -17.36 -9.01
N GLN A 106 4.97 -16.50 -8.86
CA GLN A 106 5.53 -16.17 -7.56
C GLN A 106 4.59 -15.28 -6.73
N LEU A 107 3.60 -14.67 -7.38
CA LEU A 107 2.63 -13.78 -6.75
C LEU A 107 1.24 -14.42 -6.63
N ALA A 108 1.11 -15.71 -6.87
CA ALA A 108 -0.19 -16.40 -6.86
C ALA A 108 -0.90 -16.31 -5.50
N ALA A 109 -0.17 -16.28 -4.41
CA ALA A 109 -0.72 -16.19 -3.06
C ALA A 109 -0.78 -14.75 -2.51
N PHE A 110 -0.31 -13.77 -3.28
CA PHE A 110 -0.30 -12.37 -2.85
C PHE A 110 -1.72 -11.89 -2.54
N ALA A 111 -1.88 -11.20 -1.42
CA ALA A 111 -3.19 -10.72 -0.99
C ALA A 111 -3.85 -9.79 -2.01
N LEU A 112 -3.07 -9.06 -2.82
CA LEU A 112 -3.61 -8.26 -3.92
C LEU A 112 -4.47 -9.09 -4.88
N VAL A 113 -4.06 -10.33 -5.13
CA VAL A 113 -4.81 -11.26 -5.98
C VAL A 113 -5.94 -11.94 -5.21
N ARG A 114 -5.67 -12.36 -3.98
CA ARG A 114 -6.59 -13.18 -3.17
C ARG A 114 -7.65 -12.38 -2.45
N LYS A 115 -7.38 -11.11 -2.14
CA LYS A 115 -8.26 -10.27 -1.32
C LYS A 115 -8.55 -8.95 -2.04
N ALA A 116 -9.25 -9.04 -3.16
CA ALA A 116 -9.49 -7.91 -4.06
C ALA A 116 -10.22 -6.73 -3.40
N ARG A 117 -10.97 -6.98 -2.32
CA ARG A 117 -11.79 -5.95 -1.66
C ARG A 117 -11.14 -5.32 -0.44
N ILE A 118 -9.96 -5.77 -0.06
CA ILE A 118 -9.26 -5.22 1.10
C ILE A 118 -8.27 -4.15 0.62
N SER A 119 -8.41 -2.94 1.15
CA SER A 119 -7.64 -1.77 0.70
C SER A 119 -6.26 -1.65 1.34
N VAL A 120 -6.00 -2.37 2.41
CA VAL A 120 -4.70 -2.41 3.09
C VAL A 120 -4.38 -3.88 3.33
N ILE A 121 -3.31 -4.36 2.73
CA ILE A 121 -2.97 -5.80 2.75
C ILE A 121 -1.50 -6.00 3.07
N PRO A 122 -1.14 -7.16 3.65
CA PRO A 122 0.28 -7.50 3.84
C PRO A 122 0.90 -8.01 2.53
N ALA A 123 2.21 -7.85 2.43
CA ALA A 123 3.02 -8.47 1.41
C ALA A 123 4.17 -9.20 2.10
N THR A 124 4.51 -10.40 1.62
CA THR A 124 5.70 -11.07 2.13
C THR A 124 6.94 -10.39 1.57
N PRO A 125 8.12 -10.55 2.21
CA PRO A 125 9.36 -10.03 1.62
C PRO A 125 9.61 -10.54 0.21
N VAL A 126 9.27 -11.79 -0.09
CA VAL A 126 9.43 -12.38 -1.41
C VAL A 126 8.49 -11.70 -2.42
N GLU A 127 7.23 -11.48 -2.04
CA GLU A 127 6.26 -10.80 -2.90
C GLU A 127 6.69 -9.37 -3.18
N PHE A 128 7.12 -8.64 -2.17
CA PHE A 128 7.61 -7.27 -2.33
C PHE A 128 8.81 -7.24 -3.29
N ALA A 129 9.79 -8.09 -3.08
CA ALA A 129 10.98 -8.17 -3.93
C ALA A 129 10.60 -8.51 -5.38
N ARG A 130 9.64 -9.41 -5.58
CA ARG A 130 9.20 -9.79 -6.91
C ARG A 130 8.53 -8.63 -7.64
N VAL A 131 7.71 -7.84 -6.94
CA VAL A 131 7.10 -6.65 -7.54
C VAL A 131 8.20 -5.67 -7.98
N LEU A 132 9.23 -5.46 -7.17
CA LEU A 132 10.35 -4.58 -7.55
C LEU A 132 11.11 -5.11 -8.76
N GLU A 133 11.28 -6.43 -8.88
CA GLU A 133 11.89 -7.02 -10.07
C GLU A 133 11.06 -6.73 -11.32
N LEU A 134 9.75 -6.94 -11.26
CA LEU A 134 8.84 -6.65 -12.37
C LEU A 134 8.86 -5.15 -12.73
N ALA A 135 9.03 -4.30 -11.74
CA ALA A 135 9.10 -2.85 -11.91
C ALA A 135 10.47 -2.36 -12.33
N ARG A 136 11.47 -3.24 -12.41
CA ARG A 136 12.86 -2.89 -12.69
C ARG A 136 13.37 -1.80 -11.76
N THR A 137 13.02 -1.91 -10.48
CA THR A 137 13.30 -0.89 -9.48
C THR A 137 14.12 -1.49 -8.34
N LYS A 138 15.11 -0.74 -7.88
CA LYS A 138 15.88 -1.07 -6.68
C LYS A 138 15.67 0.01 -5.64
N LEU A 139 15.60 -0.40 -4.39
CA LEU A 139 15.54 0.55 -3.27
C LEU A 139 16.89 1.20 -3.03
#